data_b9742c2d13ef3dfb9a4d63e05a9a2fc6
#
_entry.id   b9742c2d13ef3dfb9a4d63e05a9a2fc6
#
_cell.length_a   1.000
_cell.length_b   1.000
_cell.length_c   1.000
_cell.angle_alpha   90.00
_cell.angle_beta   90.00
_cell.angle_gamma   90.00
#
_symmetry.space_group_name_H-M   'P 1'
#
loop_
_entity.id
_entity.type
_entity.pdbx_description
1 polymer ?
#
loop_
_entity_poly.entity_id
_entity_poly.type
_entity_poly.pdbx_seq_one_letter_code
_entity_poly.pdbx_strand_id
1 'polypeptide(L)'
;MNKYLVSSFFAFWVFTAAVPARCAQADGIVVLNNDAHFPEGPVWYRGKLYYVEYDRNAVMTWDGKKNTVFSAEKHCGQSAVVPTSRGEFVTTCFDNGSIGRMTADGTVLPAYTHDKDGNEFMGPNDLAPDAHGGIYFTASGHPGPVIDGKVFYIAADGTITQVAIDLHNANGLAVSADGTILYVVETEEHRLLQFKIGPGAMLSDRRVFVNLGDLVNHAAPIWPDGVKVSSKGEIYVGQSPRDLHMPLLGQIFVIDAHGKLLRTLTLPSPKVPNLAFSPDEKTLYVTAVDQIDKSPYHGKVYSIPNKLN
;
A
#
# COMPACT_ATOMS: atom_id res chain seq x y z
N MET A 1 34.85 55.26 48.14
CA MET A 1 33.79 54.29 48.52
C MET A 1 32.71 54.34 47.48
N ASN A 2 32.73 53.45 46.51
CA ASN A 2 31.64 53.25 45.58
C ASN A 2 31.44 51.75 45.37
N LYS A 3 30.29 51.23 45.84
CA LYS A 3 29.85 49.84 45.72
C LYS A 3 29.13 49.68 44.37
N TYR A 4 29.66 48.83 43.49
CA TYR A 4 28.95 48.36 42.29
C TYR A 4 28.15 47.13 42.64
N LEU A 5 26.82 47.22 42.52
CA LEU A 5 25.91 46.06 42.54
C LEU A 5 25.96 45.43 41.15
N VAL A 6 26.32 44.16 41.06
CA VAL A 6 26.20 43.34 39.89
C VAL A 6 24.88 42.56 40.00
N SER A 7 23.91 42.88 39.13
CA SER A 7 22.64 42.19 39.02
C SER A 7 22.78 41.02 38.04
N SER A 8 22.77 39.78 38.54
CA SER A 8 22.81 38.58 37.68
C SER A 8 21.39 38.23 37.25
N PHE A 9 21.10 38.38 35.97
CA PHE A 9 19.89 37.84 35.36
C PHE A 9 20.10 36.36 35.06
N PHE A 10 19.40 35.49 35.78
CA PHE A 10 19.24 34.08 35.40
C PHE A 10 18.13 33.96 34.38
N ALA A 11 18.47 33.65 33.12
CA ALA A 11 17.51 33.27 32.09
C ALA A 11 17.16 31.79 32.28
N PHE A 12 15.93 31.53 32.68
CA PHE A 12 15.37 30.17 32.69
C PHE A 12 15.03 29.78 31.23
N TRP A 13 15.81 28.86 30.67
CA TRP A 13 15.44 28.18 29.44
C TRP A 13 14.47 27.05 29.78
N VAL A 14 13.21 27.24 29.41
CA VAL A 14 12.19 26.16 29.45
C VAL A 14 12.45 25.28 28.25
N PHE A 15 13.11 24.13 28.45
CA PHE A 15 13.16 23.08 27.47
C PHE A 15 11.78 22.42 27.43
N THR A 16 10.98 22.72 26.43
CA THR A 16 9.83 21.88 26.08
C THR A 16 10.36 20.61 25.44
N ALA A 17 10.45 19.54 26.23
CA ALA A 17 10.74 18.22 25.71
C ALA A 17 9.59 17.83 24.75
N ALA A 18 9.92 17.67 23.46
CA ALA A 18 9.00 17.06 22.52
C ALA A 18 8.67 15.66 23.01
N VAL A 19 7.43 15.42 23.38
CA VAL A 19 6.95 14.07 23.75
C VAL A 19 7.06 13.22 22.49
N PRO A 20 7.86 12.14 22.48
CA PRO A 20 7.93 11.27 21.32
C PRO A 20 6.53 10.69 21.08
N ALA A 21 6.07 10.72 19.81
CA ALA A 21 4.83 10.09 19.42
C ALA A 21 4.87 8.63 19.89
N ARG A 22 3.98 8.28 20.83
CA ARG A 22 3.90 6.92 21.37
C ARG A 22 3.50 5.99 20.21
N CYS A 23 4.39 5.07 19.86
CA CYS A 23 4.06 3.89 19.08
C CYS A 23 3.04 3.08 19.90
N ALA A 24 1.76 3.24 19.60
CA ALA A 24 0.72 2.42 20.22
C ALA A 24 0.65 1.11 19.47
N GLN A 25 1.01 -0.02 20.10
CA GLN A 25 0.64 -1.32 19.60
C GLN A 25 -0.88 -1.35 19.46
N ALA A 26 -1.38 -1.78 18.30
CA ALA A 26 -2.82 -1.84 18.06
C ALA A 26 -3.45 -2.88 18.99
N ASP A 27 -4.14 -2.42 20.03
CA ASP A 27 -4.93 -3.31 20.90
C ASP A 27 -6.05 -3.94 20.06
N GLY A 28 -6.28 -5.25 20.22
CA GLY A 28 -7.34 -5.97 19.53
C GLY A 28 -6.93 -6.54 18.16
N ILE A 29 -5.63 -6.77 17.93
CA ILE A 29 -5.13 -7.49 16.77
C ILE A 29 -5.65 -8.93 16.80
N VAL A 30 -6.30 -9.36 15.70
CA VAL A 30 -6.74 -10.74 15.49
C VAL A 30 -6.02 -11.31 14.27
N VAL A 31 -5.44 -12.50 14.40
CA VAL A 31 -4.82 -13.22 13.29
C VAL A 31 -5.91 -13.99 12.53
N LEU A 32 -6.09 -13.69 11.25
CA LEU A 32 -7.06 -14.36 10.37
C LEU A 32 -6.41 -15.52 9.60
N ASN A 33 -5.13 -15.37 9.26
CA ASN A 33 -4.29 -16.42 8.70
C ASN A 33 -2.89 -16.30 9.30
N ASN A 34 -2.38 -17.38 9.92
CA ASN A 34 -1.05 -17.43 10.52
C ASN A 34 -0.04 -18.26 9.69
N ASP A 35 -0.46 -18.76 8.53
CA ASP A 35 0.32 -19.57 7.60
C ASP A 35 0.16 -19.05 6.17
N ALA A 36 0.18 -17.72 6.00
CA ALA A 36 0.15 -17.09 4.69
C ALA A 36 1.55 -17.03 4.08
N HIS A 37 1.65 -17.14 2.75
CA HIS A 37 2.91 -17.13 2.03
C HIS A 37 3.09 -15.83 1.24
N PHE A 38 3.73 -14.85 1.85
CA PHE A 38 3.85 -13.48 1.35
C PHE A 38 2.47 -12.92 0.96
N PRO A 39 1.59 -12.71 1.95
CA PRO A 39 0.26 -12.19 1.68
C PRO A 39 0.33 -10.72 1.26
N GLU A 40 -0.45 -10.36 0.24
CA GLU A 40 -0.46 -9.04 -0.39
C GLU A 40 -1.87 -8.63 -0.83
N GLY A 41 -2.00 -7.38 -1.28
CA GLY A 41 -3.10 -6.79 -2.01
C GLY A 41 -4.51 -7.14 -1.54
N PRO A 42 -4.85 -6.92 -0.26
CA PRO A 42 -6.15 -7.31 0.26
C PRO A 42 -7.26 -6.41 -0.25
N VAL A 43 -8.46 -6.97 -0.43
CA VAL A 43 -9.68 -6.22 -0.72
C VAL A 43 -10.89 -6.90 -0.06
N TRP A 44 -11.77 -6.08 0.54
CA TRP A 44 -13.05 -6.56 1.02
C TRP A 44 -14.09 -6.46 -0.08
N TYR A 45 -14.74 -7.57 -0.41
CA TYR A 45 -15.77 -7.60 -1.43
C TYR A 45 -16.87 -8.62 -1.10
N ARG A 46 -18.14 -8.18 -1.15
CA ARG A 46 -19.34 -9.02 -0.95
C ARG A 46 -19.28 -9.94 0.27
N GLY A 47 -18.84 -9.39 1.42
CA GLY A 47 -18.83 -10.13 2.68
C GLY A 47 -17.62 -11.04 2.90
N LYS A 48 -16.61 -10.98 2.04
CA LYS A 48 -15.37 -11.74 2.15
C LYS A 48 -14.15 -10.84 2.01
N LEU A 49 -13.07 -11.21 2.65
CA LEU A 49 -11.75 -10.69 2.36
C LEU A 49 -11.13 -11.52 1.25
N TYR A 50 -10.67 -10.88 0.19
CA TYR A 50 -9.79 -11.46 -0.82
C TYR A 50 -8.40 -10.88 -0.60
N TYR A 51 -7.37 -11.69 -0.80
CA TYR A 51 -5.97 -11.28 -0.77
C TYR A 51 -5.15 -12.25 -1.61
N VAL A 52 -3.94 -11.89 -1.95
CA VAL A 52 -3.06 -12.77 -2.72
C VAL A 52 -2.00 -13.38 -1.81
N GLU A 53 -1.50 -14.56 -2.18
CA GLU A 53 -0.28 -15.15 -1.64
C GLU A 53 0.73 -15.28 -2.78
N TYR A 54 1.67 -14.34 -2.82
CA TYR A 54 2.65 -14.20 -3.89
C TYR A 54 3.44 -15.51 -4.12
N ASP A 55 3.98 -16.08 -3.06
CA ASP A 55 4.82 -17.29 -3.14
C ASP A 55 4.01 -18.57 -3.48
N ARG A 56 2.71 -18.58 -3.19
CA ARG A 56 1.79 -19.65 -3.61
C ARG A 56 1.21 -19.46 -5.01
N ASN A 57 1.43 -18.32 -5.62
CA ASN A 57 0.79 -17.97 -6.90
C ASN A 57 -0.73 -18.12 -6.84
N ALA A 58 -1.36 -17.57 -5.80
CA ALA A 58 -2.78 -17.78 -5.52
C ALA A 58 -3.49 -16.53 -5.03
N VAL A 59 -4.74 -16.39 -5.45
CA VAL A 59 -5.72 -15.53 -4.80
C VAL A 59 -6.45 -16.35 -3.74
N MET A 60 -6.52 -15.82 -2.53
CA MET A 60 -7.13 -16.43 -1.36
C MET A 60 -8.41 -15.72 -0.99
N THR A 61 -9.30 -16.40 -0.28
CA THR A 61 -10.45 -15.78 0.39
C THR A 61 -10.52 -16.17 1.85
N TRP A 62 -10.94 -15.23 2.69
CA TRP A 62 -11.40 -15.47 4.06
C TRP A 62 -12.88 -15.11 4.18
N ASP A 63 -13.71 -16.07 4.65
CA ASP A 63 -15.17 -15.97 4.72
C ASP A 63 -15.71 -15.64 6.12
N GLY A 64 -14.82 -15.21 7.01
CA GLY A 64 -15.12 -15.00 8.44
C GLY A 64 -14.74 -16.17 9.33
N LYS A 65 -14.39 -17.33 8.76
CA LYS A 65 -14.07 -18.57 9.49
C LYS A 65 -12.82 -19.27 8.98
N LYS A 66 -12.65 -19.38 7.67
CA LYS A 66 -11.55 -20.12 7.05
C LYS A 66 -10.96 -19.39 5.84
N ASN A 67 -9.70 -19.66 5.60
CA ASN A 67 -8.99 -19.25 4.39
C ASN A 67 -9.07 -20.39 3.35
N THR A 68 -9.37 -20.05 2.11
CA THR A 68 -9.43 -20.99 0.99
C THR A 68 -8.83 -20.38 -0.26
N VAL A 69 -8.24 -21.22 -1.12
CA VAL A 69 -7.80 -20.78 -2.45
C VAL A 69 -9.05 -20.44 -3.27
N PHE A 70 -9.07 -19.23 -3.83
CA PHE A 70 -10.10 -18.77 -4.75
C PHE A 70 -9.70 -19.05 -6.19
N SER A 71 -8.45 -18.73 -6.54
CA SER A 71 -7.86 -18.98 -7.86
C SER A 71 -6.36 -19.16 -7.72
N ALA A 72 -5.74 -19.90 -8.64
CA ALA A 72 -4.27 -20.05 -8.66
C ALA A 72 -3.79 -20.07 -10.11
N GLU A 73 -2.70 -19.35 -10.37
CA GLU A 73 -2.08 -19.26 -11.69
C GLU A 73 -0.57 -19.31 -11.55
N LYS A 74 0.05 -20.39 -12.04
CA LYS A 74 1.50 -20.62 -11.94
C LYS A 74 2.28 -19.49 -12.60
N HIS A 75 3.39 -19.12 -11.97
CA HIS A 75 4.31 -18.09 -12.46
C HIS A 75 3.71 -16.69 -12.60
N CYS A 76 2.59 -16.44 -11.97
CA CYS A 76 1.98 -15.12 -11.93
C CYS A 76 2.69 -14.21 -10.91
N GLY A 77 2.99 -14.73 -9.70
CA GLY A 77 3.49 -13.89 -8.62
C GLY A 77 2.49 -12.78 -8.29
N GLN A 78 1.26 -13.18 -7.87
CA GLN A 78 0.19 -12.21 -7.59
C GLN A 78 0.61 -11.26 -6.48
N SER A 79 0.43 -9.94 -6.71
CA SER A 79 0.72 -8.89 -5.71
C SER A 79 -0.49 -8.04 -5.33
N ALA A 80 -1.58 -8.06 -6.10
CA ALA A 80 -2.84 -7.42 -5.72
C ALA A 80 -4.03 -8.09 -6.41
N VAL A 81 -5.23 -7.94 -5.85
CA VAL A 81 -6.48 -8.40 -6.45
C VAL A 81 -7.61 -7.40 -6.18
N VAL A 82 -8.42 -7.09 -7.19
CA VAL A 82 -9.63 -6.27 -7.03
C VAL A 82 -10.77 -6.79 -7.90
N PRO A 83 -12.03 -6.59 -7.48
CA PRO A 83 -13.18 -6.86 -8.34
C PRO A 83 -13.32 -5.77 -9.40
N THR A 84 -13.80 -6.13 -10.58
CA THR A 84 -14.21 -5.22 -11.63
C THR A 84 -15.67 -4.80 -11.48
N SER A 85 -16.08 -3.73 -12.15
CA SER A 85 -17.50 -3.31 -12.23
C SER A 85 -18.43 -4.37 -12.84
N ARG A 86 -17.88 -5.32 -13.60
CA ARG A 86 -18.62 -6.44 -14.21
C ARG A 86 -18.72 -7.67 -13.29
N GLY A 87 -18.10 -7.61 -12.09
CA GLY A 87 -18.12 -8.72 -11.13
C GLY A 87 -17.07 -9.81 -11.41
N GLU A 88 -16.22 -9.64 -12.41
CA GLU A 88 -14.97 -10.39 -12.57
C GLU A 88 -13.94 -9.89 -11.57
N PHE A 89 -12.79 -10.54 -11.48
CA PHE A 89 -11.64 -10.05 -10.74
C PHE A 89 -10.46 -9.87 -11.69
N VAL A 90 -9.59 -8.91 -11.33
CA VAL A 90 -8.26 -8.75 -11.91
C VAL A 90 -7.21 -8.85 -10.81
N THR A 91 -6.04 -9.38 -11.15
CA THR A 91 -4.88 -9.51 -10.27
C THR A 91 -3.63 -9.07 -11.01
N THR A 92 -2.71 -8.44 -10.32
CA THR A 92 -1.39 -8.16 -10.85
C THR A 92 -0.54 -9.43 -10.82
N CYS A 93 0.14 -9.73 -11.91
CA CYS A 93 1.08 -10.84 -12.04
C CYS A 93 2.50 -10.28 -12.18
N PHE A 94 3.15 -10.03 -11.05
CA PHE A 94 4.44 -9.35 -10.98
C PHE A 94 5.53 -10.10 -11.78
N ASP A 95 5.59 -11.43 -11.64
CA ASP A 95 6.68 -12.24 -12.21
C ASP A 95 6.61 -12.40 -13.72
N ASN A 96 5.41 -12.48 -14.27
CA ASN A 96 5.22 -12.69 -15.72
C ASN A 96 4.79 -11.45 -16.51
N GLY A 97 4.66 -10.30 -15.83
CA GLY A 97 4.37 -9.03 -16.50
C GLY A 97 2.96 -8.97 -17.09
N SER A 98 1.95 -9.54 -16.42
CA SER A 98 0.57 -9.51 -16.93
C SER A 98 -0.44 -9.05 -15.88
N ILE A 99 -1.64 -8.74 -16.34
CA ILE A 99 -2.82 -8.57 -15.48
C ILE A 99 -3.69 -9.81 -15.66
N GLY A 100 -3.64 -10.70 -14.66
CA GLY A 100 -4.45 -11.90 -14.61
C GLY A 100 -5.93 -11.55 -14.46
N ARG A 101 -6.79 -12.38 -15.01
CA ARG A 101 -8.25 -12.20 -14.97
C ARG A 101 -8.93 -13.47 -14.50
N MET A 102 -10.01 -13.33 -13.80
CA MET A 102 -10.80 -14.46 -13.35
C MET A 102 -12.30 -14.08 -13.24
N THR A 103 -13.14 -15.07 -13.42
CA THR A 103 -14.58 -14.93 -13.23
C THR A 103 -14.93 -14.78 -11.75
N ALA A 104 -16.21 -14.50 -11.47
CA ALA A 104 -16.73 -14.36 -10.09
C ALA A 104 -16.59 -15.65 -9.24
N ASP A 105 -16.38 -16.80 -9.85
CA ASP A 105 -16.14 -18.09 -9.19
C ASP A 105 -14.67 -18.51 -9.15
N GLY A 106 -13.76 -17.67 -9.67
CA GLY A 106 -12.32 -17.91 -9.65
C GLY A 106 -11.77 -18.66 -10.87
N THR A 107 -12.58 -18.93 -11.89
CA THR A 107 -12.09 -19.53 -13.13
C THR A 107 -11.17 -18.55 -13.87
N VAL A 108 -9.96 -18.96 -14.20
CA VAL A 108 -8.97 -18.15 -14.90
C VAL A 108 -9.44 -17.83 -16.32
N LEU A 109 -9.28 -16.56 -16.71
CA LEU A 109 -9.55 -16.03 -18.03
C LEU A 109 -8.25 -15.59 -18.71
N PRO A 110 -8.22 -15.38 -20.03
CA PRO A 110 -7.05 -14.82 -20.70
C PRO A 110 -6.60 -13.49 -20.10
N ALA A 111 -5.31 -13.41 -19.75
CA ALA A 111 -4.72 -12.22 -19.13
C ALA A 111 -4.51 -11.09 -20.15
N TYR A 112 -4.39 -9.86 -19.64
CA TYR A 112 -3.84 -8.75 -20.42
C TYR A 112 -2.32 -8.75 -20.30
N THR A 113 -1.60 -8.64 -21.41
CA THR A 113 -0.14 -8.64 -21.47
C THR A 113 0.46 -7.34 -22.00
N HIS A 114 -0.35 -6.49 -22.61
CA HIS A 114 0.06 -5.23 -23.24
C HIS A 114 -1.04 -4.17 -23.08
N ASP A 115 -0.63 -2.92 -23.14
CA ASP A 115 -1.58 -1.82 -23.33
C ASP A 115 -2.04 -1.69 -24.79
N LYS A 116 -2.91 -0.72 -25.08
CA LYS A 116 -3.44 -0.46 -26.43
C LYS A 116 -2.38 -0.10 -27.47
N ASP A 117 -1.20 0.35 -27.04
CA ASP A 117 -0.08 0.77 -27.89
C ASP A 117 1.00 -0.32 -28.01
N GLY A 118 0.79 -1.49 -27.38
CA GLY A 118 1.70 -2.64 -27.41
C GLY A 118 2.81 -2.60 -26.37
N ASN A 119 2.72 -1.72 -25.36
CA ASN A 119 3.69 -1.68 -24.28
C ASN A 119 3.44 -2.80 -23.28
N GLU A 120 4.49 -3.53 -22.93
CA GLU A 120 4.49 -4.56 -21.89
C GLU A 120 4.43 -3.95 -20.50
N PHE A 121 3.97 -4.75 -19.53
CA PHE A 121 3.95 -4.39 -18.12
C PHE A 121 5.16 -5.00 -17.42
N MET A 122 6.02 -4.15 -16.86
CA MET A 122 7.19 -4.61 -16.11
C MET A 122 6.89 -4.60 -14.61
N GLY A 123 6.68 -5.80 -14.03
CA GLY A 123 6.37 -5.96 -12.62
C GLY A 123 5.06 -5.27 -12.19
N PRO A 124 3.87 -5.65 -12.75
CA PRO A 124 2.59 -5.13 -12.25
C PRO A 124 2.46 -5.38 -10.75
N ASN A 125 2.12 -4.33 -9.98
CA ASN A 125 2.25 -4.39 -8.52
C ASN A 125 0.91 -4.21 -7.79
N ASP A 126 0.32 -3.02 -7.74
CA ASP A 126 -0.92 -2.77 -6.99
C ASP A 126 -2.05 -2.24 -7.91
N LEU A 127 -3.28 -2.29 -7.42
CA LEU A 127 -4.52 -1.97 -8.14
C LEU A 127 -5.39 -1.00 -7.34
N ALA A 128 -5.90 0.05 -7.99
CA ALA A 128 -6.83 1.00 -7.40
C ALA A 128 -8.05 1.22 -8.30
N PRO A 129 -9.21 0.64 -7.99
CA PRO A 129 -10.46 0.94 -8.69
C PRO A 129 -10.86 2.40 -8.53
N ASP A 130 -11.44 2.97 -9.59
CA ASP A 130 -12.08 4.27 -9.55
C ASP A 130 -13.63 4.17 -9.43
N ALA A 131 -14.28 5.32 -9.26
CA ALA A 131 -15.74 5.37 -9.16
C ALA A 131 -16.46 5.17 -10.51
N HIS A 132 -15.72 5.13 -11.64
CA HIS A 132 -16.26 5.02 -13.00
C HIS A 132 -16.16 3.60 -13.56
N GLY A 133 -15.67 2.65 -12.75
CA GLY A 133 -15.54 1.25 -13.10
C GLY A 133 -14.24 0.91 -13.83
N GLY A 134 -13.30 1.83 -13.88
CA GLY A 134 -11.93 1.59 -14.31
C GLY A 134 -11.01 1.25 -13.15
N ILE A 135 -9.77 0.91 -13.44
CA ILE A 135 -8.77 0.47 -12.45
C ILE A 135 -7.41 1.03 -12.86
N TYR A 136 -6.80 1.82 -11.98
CA TYR A 136 -5.38 2.16 -12.10
C TYR A 136 -4.53 1.00 -11.60
N PHE A 137 -3.38 0.76 -12.23
CA PHE A 137 -2.38 -0.14 -11.68
C PHE A 137 -0.96 0.40 -11.88
N THR A 138 -0.10 0.06 -10.94
CA THR A 138 1.33 0.32 -11.03
C THR A 138 2.04 -0.85 -11.70
N ALA A 139 3.08 -0.52 -12.47
CA ALA A 139 4.12 -1.44 -12.88
C ALA A 139 5.43 -0.92 -12.32
N SER A 140 6.06 -1.68 -11.43
CA SER A 140 7.21 -1.23 -10.63
C SER A 140 8.43 -0.88 -11.47
N GLY A 141 8.57 -1.46 -12.66
CA GLY A 141 9.78 -1.36 -13.48
C GLY A 141 10.87 -2.33 -13.02
N HIS A 142 12.09 -2.10 -13.45
CA HIS A 142 13.24 -2.89 -13.03
C HIS A 142 13.68 -2.51 -11.60
N PRO A 143 14.15 -3.48 -10.82
CA PRO A 143 14.70 -3.20 -9.50
C PRO A 143 16.00 -2.38 -9.56
N GLY A 144 16.28 -1.63 -8.49
CA GLY A 144 17.51 -0.86 -8.35
C GLY A 144 17.42 0.55 -8.93
N PRO A 145 18.49 1.10 -9.53
CA PRO A 145 18.57 2.53 -9.88
C PRO A 145 17.79 2.91 -11.14
N VAL A 146 17.07 2.00 -11.76
CA VAL A 146 16.33 2.24 -13.00
C VAL A 146 15.01 2.95 -12.70
N ILE A 147 14.74 4.04 -13.41
CA ILE A 147 13.52 4.86 -13.25
C ILE A 147 12.61 4.59 -14.46
N ASP A 148 11.99 3.43 -14.51
CA ASP A 148 11.11 3.00 -15.59
C ASP A 148 9.76 2.46 -15.11
N GLY A 149 9.44 2.67 -13.83
CA GLY A 149 8.13 2.39 -13.29
C GLY A 149 7.05 3.24 -13.95
N LYS A 150 5.84 2.71 -14.02
CA LYS A 150 4.72 3.28 -14.76
C LYS A 150 3.41 3.17 -13.99
N VAL A 151 2.43 3.97 -14.40
CA VAL A 151 1.03 3.77 -14.06
C VAL A 151 0.25 3.56 -15.34
N PHE A 152 -0.63 2.57 -15.31
CA PHE A 152 -1.59 2.27 -16.37
C PHE A 152 -3.02 2.40 -15.86
N TYR A 153 -3.96 2.52 -16.78
CA TYR A 153 -5.39 2.53 -16.49
C TYR A 153 -6.12 1.52 -17.35
N ILE A 154 -6.87 0.64 -16.71
CA ILE A 154 -7.79 -0.30 -17.37
C ILE A 154 -9.16 0.36 -17.37
N ALA A 155 -9.67 0.72 -18.54
CA ALA A 155 -11.02 1.26 -18.68
C ALA A 155 -12.09 0.17 -18.48
N ALA A 156 -13.33 0.57 -18.25
CA ALA A 156 -14.45 -0.38 -18.02
C ALA A 156 -14.68 -1.35 -19.21
N ASP A 157 -14.29 -0.98 -20.43
CA ASP A 157 -14.35 -1.85 -21.61
C ASP A 157 -13.16 -2.82 -21.73
N GLY A 158 -12.14 -2.67 -20.87
CA GLY A 158 -10.92 -3.47 -20.86
C GLY A 158 -9.77 -2.87 -21.64
N THR A 159 -9.92 -1.69 -22.26
CA THR A 159 -8.82 -0.97 -22.89
C THR A 159 -7.81 -0.51 -21.85
N ILE A 160 -6.52 -0.79 -22.07
CA ILE A 160 -5.44 -0.39 -21.17
C ILE A 160 -4.64 0.75 -21.80
N THR A 161 -4.40 1.79 -21.02
CA THR A 161 -3.64 2.97 -21.43
C THR A 161 -2.56 3.31 -20.40
N GLN A 162 -1.34 3.61 -20.86
CA GLN A 162 -0.30 4.16 -20.00
C GLN A 162 -0.63 5.62 -19.65
N VAL A 163 -0.64 5.97 -18.37
CA VAL A 163 -1.06 7.29 -17.88
C VAL A 163 0.02 8.04 -17.09
N ALA A 164 1.07 7.36 -16.63
CA ALA A 164 2.28 7.98 -16.07
C ALA A 164 3.51 7.13 -16.32
N ILE A 165 4.68 7.77 -16.34
CA ILE A 165 6.01 7.17 -16.58
C ILE A 165 7.04 7.77 -15.62
N ASP A 166 8.26 7.25 -15.70
CA ASP A 166 9.43 7.76 -14.96
C ASP A 166 9.19 7.77 -13.44
N LEU A 167 8.73 6.64 -12.93
CA LEU A 167 8.56 6.37 -11.51
C LEU A 167 9.69 5.44 -11.02
N HIS A 168 10.19 5.69 -9.82
CA HIS A 168 11.26 4.90 -9.23
C HIS A 168 10.67 3.82 -8.30
N ASN A 169 10.48 2.63 -8.84
CA ASN A 169 9.79 1.51 -8.19
C ASN A 169 8.37 1.91 -7.75
N ALA A 170 7.48 2.10 -8.76
CA ALA A 170 6.07 2.38 -8.53
C ALA A 170 5.42 1.18 -7.83
N ASN A 171 4.84 1.41 -6.65
CA ASN A 171 4.28 0.39 -5.77
C ASN A 171 2.80 0.67 -5.47
N GLY A 172 2.40 0.77 -4.22
CA GLY A 172 1.02 1.01 -3.85
C GLY A 172 0.41 2.24 -4.51
N LEU A 173 -0.89 2.17 -4.81
CA LEU A 173 -1.63 3.32 -5.31
C LEU A 173 -3.05 3.37 -4.74
N ALA A 174 -3.61 4.58 -4.67
CA ALA A 174 -4.97 4.79 -4.19
C ALA A 174 -5.60 6.06 -4.81
N VAL A 175 -6.87 5.97 -5.17
CA VAL A 175 -7.68 7.12 -5.57
C VAL A 175 -8.21 7.82 -4.32
N SER A 176 -8.18 9.16 -4.31
CA SER A 176 -8.77 9.96 -3.23
C SER A 176 -10.29 9.73 -3.11
N ALA A 177 -10.84 10.00 -1.92
CA ALA A 177 -12.26 9.76 -1.66
C ALA A 177 -13.20 10.53 -2.61
N ASP A 178 -12.78 11.68 -3.10
CA ASP A 178 -13.51 12.50 -4.08
C ASP A 178 -13.22 12.14 -5.55
N GLY A 179 -12.34 11.17 -5.79
CA GLY A 179 -11.99 10.69 -7.13
C GLY A 179 -11.11 11.65 -7.94
N THR A 180 -10.56 12.70 -7.36
CA THR A 180 -9.82 13.74 -8.10
C THR A 180 -8.31 13.60 -8.11
N ILE A 181 -7.76 12.81 -7.17
CA ILE A 181 -6.32 12.60 -6.98
C ILE A 181 -6.01 11.12 -7.01
N LEU A 182 -4.93 10.74 -7.68
CA LEU A 182 -4.28 9.46 -7.53
C LEU A 182 -3.01 9.64 -6.70
N TYR A 183 -2.90 8.92 -5.60
CA TYR A 183 -1.67 8.79 -4.83
C TYR A 183 -0.89 7.57 -5.31
N VAL A 184 0.43 7.70 -5.44
CA VAL A 184 1.32 6.61 -5.88
C VAL A 184 2.57 6.60 -5.00
N VAL A 185 2.89 5.44 -4.47
CA VAL A 185 4.13 5.20 -3.72
C VAL A 185 5.30 5.05 -4.69
N GLU A 186 6.38 5.80 -4.47
CA GLU A 186 7.72 5.52 -5.01
C GLU A 186 8.59 4.95 -3.90
N THR A 187 8.74 3.63 -3.89
CA THR A 187 9.42 2.91 -2.80
C THR A 187 10.89 3.31 -2.67
N GLU A 188 11.64 3.37 -3.77
CA GLU A 188 13.07 3.71 -3.76
C GLU A 188 13.34 5.18 -3.40
N GLU A 189 12.37 6.06 -3.62
CA GLU A 189 12.44 7.47 -3.23
C GLU A 189 11.83 7.75 -1.85
N HIS A 190 11.29 6.72 -1.19
CA HIS A 190 10.69 6.82 0.15
C HIS A 190 9.61 7.89 0.26
N ARG A 191 8.81 8.07 -0.80
CA ARG A 191 7.82 9.15 -0.89
C ARG A 191 6.49 8.69 -1.45
N LEU A 192 5.48 9.51 -1.20
CA LEU A 192 4.17 9.43 -1.82
C LEU A 192 4.03 10.58 -2.81
N LEU A 193 3.76 10.25 -4.05
CA LEU A 193 3.39 11.19 -5.09
C LEU A 193 1.88 11.39 -5.11
N GLN A 194 1.44 12.52 -5.67
CA GLN A 194 0.07 12.73 -6.09
C GLN A 194 0.01 13.20 -7.53
N PHE A 195 -1.06 12.79 -8.21
CA PHE A 195 -1.41 13.20 -9.56
C PHE A 195 -2.85 13.68 -9.55
N LYS A 196 -3.17 14.71 -10.33
CA LYS A 196 -4.53 15.08 -10.61
C LYS A 196 -5.13 14.13 -11.65
N ILE A 197 -6.32 13.61 -11.37
CA ILE A 197 -7.09 12.81 -12.31
C ILE A 197 -7.91 13.74 -13.19
N GLY A 198 -7.71 13.67 -14.50
CA GLY A 198 -8.43 14.44 -15.50
C GLY A 198 -9.40 13.59 -16.33
N PRO A 199 -10.00 14.18 -17.36
CA PRO A 199 -10.89 13.47 -18.28
C PRO A 199 -10.23 12.23 -18.88
N GLY A 200 -11.00 11.15 -19.03
CA GLY A 200 -10.49 9.88 -19.55
C GLY A 200 -9.45 9.21 -18.66
N ALA A 201 -9.47 9.48 -17.36
CA ALA A 201 -8.55 8.97 -16.35
C ALA A 201 -7.07 9.35 -16.58
N MET A 202 -6.81 10.36 -17.41
CA MET A 202 -5.46 10.87 -17.66
C MET A 202 -4.89 11.57 -16.43
N LEU A 203 -3.60 11.35 -16.16
CA LEU A 203 -2.91 11.93 -15.01
C LEU A 203 -2.14 13.18 -15.40
N SER A 204 -2.17 14.19 -14.53
CA SER A 204 -1.44 15.45 -14.68
C SER A 204 -0.96 15.97 -13.32
N ASP A 205 -0.25 17.11 -13.31
CA ASP A 205 0.16 17.82 -12.09
C ASP A 205 0.90 16.92 -11.07
N ARG A 206 1.80 16.04 -11.58
CA ARG A 206 2.66 15.21 -10.74
C ARG A 206 3.44 16.05 -9.74
N ARG A 207 3.33 15.74 -8.47
CA ARG A 207 4.13 16.38 -7.41
C ARG A 207 4.35 15.43 -6.23
N VAL A 208 5.40 15.67 -5.47
CA VAL A 208 5.60 15.01 -4.19
C VAL A 208 4.50 15.48 -3.24
N PHE A 209 3.71 14.54 -2.71
CA PHE A 209 2.73 14.81 -1.67
C PHE A 209 3.41 14.86 -0.30
N VAL A 210 4.23 13.85 0.02
CA VAL A 210 5.01 13.80 1.24
C VAL A 210 6.24 12.90 1.08
N ASN A 211 7.38 13.33 1.62
CA ASN A 211 8.53 12.46 1.85
C ASN A 211 8.30 11.73 3.17
N LEU A 212 8.13 10.44 3.13
CA LEU A 212 7.77 9.67 4.32
C LEU A 212 8.89 9.62 5.35
N GLY A 213 10.16 9.75 4.89
CA GLY A 213 11.31 9.89 5.78
C GLY A 213 11.25 11.11 6.69
N ASP A 214 10.58 12.18 6.26
CA ASP A 214 10.44 13.41 7.05
C ASP A 214 9.41 13.27 8.19
N LEU A 215 8.55 12.26 8.12
CA LEU A 215 7.52 11.98 9.14
C LEU A 215 8.06 11.28 10.38
N VAL A 216 9.22 10.68 10.28
CA VAL A 216 9.88 9.93 11.36
C VAL A 216 11.30 10.46 11.56
N ASN A 217 11.79 10.43 12.79
CA ASN A 217 13.14 10.89 13.11
C ASN A 217 14.20 9.97 12.47
N HIS A 218 14.43 10.09 11.19
CA HIS A 218 15.50 9.56 10.31
C HIS A 218 16.33 8.33 10.77
N ALA A 219 15.91 7.60 11.81
CA ALA A 219 16.71 6.56 12.43
C ALA A 219 16.63 5.19 11.73
N ALA A 220 15.68 4.99 10.83
CA ALA A 220 15.58 3.76 10.04
C ALA A 220 15.10 4.06 8.61
N PRO A 221 15.69 3.42 7.61
CA PRO A 221 15.18 3.50 6.25
C PRO A 221 13.78 2.89 6.21
N ILE A 222 12.80 3.67 5.76
CA ILE A 222 11.42 3.22 5.52
C ILE A 222 11.29 2.81 4.06
N TRP A 223 10.57 1.72 3.83
CA TRP A 223 10.18 1.28 2.50
C TRP A 223 8.66 1.28 2.41
N PRO A 224 8.07 2.36 1.91
CA PRO A 224 6.64 2.42 1.70
C PRO A 224 6.23 1.42 0.62
N ASP A 225 5.07 0.81 0.84
CA ASP A 225 4.55 -0.27 0.02
C ASP A 225 3.11 0.03 -0.40
N GLY A 226 2.11 -0.69 0.06
CA GLY A 226 0.71 -0.42 -0.25
C GLY A 226 0.17 0.86 0.37
N VAL A 227 -0.76 1.51 -0.29
CA VAL A 227 -1.47 2.71 0.20
C VAL A 227 -2.97 2.58 -0.01
N LYS A 228 -3.76 3.05 0.96
CA LYS A 228 -5.23 3.16 0.85
C LYS A 228 -5.70 4.50 1.42
N VAL A 229 -6.81 5.01 0.90
CA VAL A 229 -7.42 6.26 1.36
C VAL A 229 -8.78 5.95 1.96
N SER A 230 -9.04 6.47 3.18
CA SER A 230 -10.34 6.35 3.84
C SER A 230 -11.37 7.30 3.24
N SER A 231 -12.66 7.05 3.51
CA SER A 231 -13.75 7.94 3.10
C SER A 231 -13.63 9.36 3.69
N LYS A 232 -12.84 9.53 4.77
CA LYS A 232 -12.52 10.82 5.39
C LYS A 232 -11.30 11.51 4.81
N GLY A 233 -10.63 10.89 3.81
CA GLY A 233 -9.42 11.42 3.20
C GLY A 233 -8.13 11.16 3.99
N GLU A 234 -8.16 10.32 5.05
CA GLU A 234 -6.94 9.86 5.70
C GLU A 234 -6.23 8.84 4.81
N ILE A 235 -4.91 8.97 4.68
CA ILE A 235 -4.06 8.16 3.81
C ILE A 235 -3.28 7.20 4.70
N TYR A 236 -3.44 5.91 4.46
CA TYR A 236 -2.80 4.82 5.20
C TYR A 236 -1.71 4.20 4.33
N VAL A 237 -0.47 4.30 4.77
CA VAL A 237 0.69 3.76 4.04
C VAL A 237 1.32 2.64 4.85
N GLY A 238 1.26 1.42 4.32
CA GLY A 238 2.00 0.28 4.82
C GLY A 238 3.48 0.44 4.52
N GLN A 239 4.33 -0.05 5.39
CA GLN A 239 5.75 0.02 5.16
C GLN A 239 6.50 -1.20 5.65
N SER A 240 7.61 -1.45 5.01
CA SER A 240 8.55 -2.50 5.32
C SER A 240 9.89 -1.88 5.71
N PRO A 241 10.50 -2.25 6.85
CA PRO A 241 11.86 -1.82 7.15
C PRO A 241 12.84 -2.53 6.21
N ARG A 242 13.85 -1.81 5.75
CA ARG A 242 14.88 -2.38 4.87
C ARG A 242 15.84 -3.31 5.60
N ASP A 243 16.13 -3.03 6.87
CA ASP A 243 17.06 -3.80 7.68
C ASP A 243 16.31 -4.85 8.51
N LEU A 244 16.53 -6.14 8.19
CA LEU A 244 15.91 -7.27 8.88
C LEU A 244 16.65 -7.70 10.16
N HIS A 245 17.79 -7.08 10.48
CA HIS A 245 18.59 -7.44 11.65
C HIS A 245 18.09 -6.83 12.97
N MET A 246 17.07 -5.97 12.89
CA MET A 246 16.42 -5.39 14.06
C MET A 246 15.07 -6.07 14.32
N PRO A 247 14.64 -6.28 15.56
CA PRO A 247 13.29 -6.72 15.87
C PRO A 247 12.32 -5.56 15.62
N LEU A 248 12.03 -5.31 14.33
CA LEU A 248 11.21 -4.20 13.90
C LEU A 248 9.75 -4.63 13.85
N LEU A 249 8.90 -3.82 14.44
CA LEU A 249 7.46 -3.91 14.27
C LEU A 249 7.11 -3.28 12.91
N GLY A 250 6.27 -3.95 12.13
CA GLY A 250 5.70 -3.38 10.92
C GLY A 250 4.85 -2.16 11.28
N GLN A 251 4.78 -1.20 10.39
CA GLN A 251 4.10 0.06 10.64
C GLN A 251 3.13 0.41 9.52
N ILE A 252 2.06 1.09 9.90
CA ILE A 252 1.16 1.80 8.96
C ILE A 252 1.19 3.26 9.39
N PHE A 253 1.61 4.15 8.49
CA PHE A 253 1.49 5.58 8.70
C PHE A 253 0.10 6.04 8.29
N VAL A 254 -0.56 6.79 9.17
CA VAL A 254 -1.83 7.44 8.88
C VAL A 254 -1.57 8.93 8.76
N ILE A 255 -1.85 9.48 7.58
CA ILE A 255 -1.46 10.83 7.16
C ILE A 255 -2.73 11.58 6.78
N ASP A 256 -2.83 12.86 7.12
CA ASP A 256 -3.96 13.70 6.69
C ASP A 256 -3.81 14.21 5.23
N ALA A 257 -4.84 14.86 4.73
CA ALA A 257 -4.86 15.41 3.38
C ALA A 257 -3.82 16.53 3.13
N HIS A 258 -3.08 16.96 4.15
CA HIS A 258 -2.00 17.96 4.07
C HIS A 258 -0.60 17.34 4.19
N GLY A 259 -0.51 16.01 4.30
CA GLY A 259 0.79 15.32 4.44
C GLY A 259 1.30 15.22 5.87
N LYS A 260 0.49 15.58 6.88
CA LYS A 260 0.88 15.49 8.29
C LYS A 260 0.59 14.10 8.85
N LEU A 261 1.57 13.53 9.53
CA LEU A 261 1.40 12.28 10.27
C LEU A 261 0.41 12.47 11.44
N LEU A 262 -0.70 11.76 11.40
CA LEU A 262 -1.71 11.74 12.47
C LEU A 262 -1.37 10.71 13.54
N ARG A 263 -1.01 9.49 13.11
CA ARG A 263 -0.66 8.38 13.99
C ARG A 263 0.12 7.30 13.23
N THR A 264 0.77 6.43 13.97
CA THR A 264 1.41 5.22 13.48
C THR A 264 0.78 4.01 14.16
N LEU A 265 0.29 3.05 13.37
CA LEU A 265 -0.15 1.75 13.85
C LEU A 265 1.01 0.77 13.74
N THR A 266 1.22 -0.07 14.75
CA THR A 266 2.30 -1.07 14.78
C THR A 266 1.75 -2.48 14.83
N LEU A 267 2.39 -3.39 14.09
CA LEU A 267 2.05 -4.80 14.01
C LEU A 267 3.23 -5.66 14.47
N PRO A 268 2.96 -6.88 14.98
CA PRO A 268 4.04 -7.78 15.41
C PRO A 268 4.91 -8.29 14.25
N SER A 269 4.38 -8.38 13.04
CA SER A 269 5.16 -8.75 11.84
C SER A 269 5.97 -7.56 11.33
N PRO A 270 7.23 -7.74 10.90
CA PRO A 270 8.12 -6.64 10.57
C PRO A 270 7.76 -5.88 9.29
N LYS A 271 7.06 -6.51 8.34
CA LYS A 271 6.69 -5.91 7.07
C LYS A 271 5.18 -5.84 6.92
N VAL A 272 4.70 -4.69 6.44
CA VAL A 272 3.29 -4.44 6.14
C VAL A 272 3.17 -4.04 4.67
N PRO A 273 3.08 -5.03 3.76
CA PRO A 273 2.99 -4.72 2.34
C PRO A 273 1.71 -3.95 1.99
N ASN A 274 0.55 -4.37 2.50
CA ASN A 274 -0.70 -3.75 2.07
C ASN A 274 -1.81 -3.85 3.13
N LEU A 275 -2.93 -3.17 2.88
CA LEU A 275 -4.09 -3.15 3.78
C LEU A 275 -5.39 -2.90 3.00
N ALA A 276 -6.52 -3.20 3.63
CA ALA A 276 -7.87 -2.89 3.15
C ALA A 276 -8.77 -2.46 4.30
N PHE A 277 -9.79 -1.67 4.00
CA PHE A 277 -10.83 -1.32 4.96
C PHE A 277 -11.99 -2.31 4.94
N SER A 278 -12.63 -2.52 6.10
CA SER A 278 -14.00 -3.03 6.14
C SER A 278 -14.96 -1.98 5.53
N PRO A 279 -16.18 -2.37 5.10
CA PRO A 279 -17.13 -1.43 4.50
C PRO A 279 -17.52 -0.24 5.39
N ASP A 280 -17.47 -0.41 6.71
CA ASP A 280 -17.74 0.64 7.70
C ASP A 280 -16.47 1.34 8.19
N GLU A 281 -15.32 0.98 7.62
CA GLU A 281 -13.97 1.46 7.94
C GLU A 281 -13.56 1.29 9.41
N LYS A 282 -14.29 0.51 10.22
CA LYS A 282 -13.96 0.27 11.62
C LYS A 282 -12.88 -0.81 11.81
N THR A 283 -12.60 -1.58 10.76
CA THR A 283 -11.59 -2.62 10.76
C THR A 283 -10.64 -2.42 9.60
N LEU A 284 -9.34 -2.56 9.85
CA LEU A 284 -8.33 -2.74 8.82
C LEU A 284 -8.00 -4.22 8.70
N TYR A 285 -7.99 -4.71 7.49
CA TYR A 285 -7.42 -6.01 7.13
C TYR A 285 -6.01 -5.76 6.61
N VAL A 286 -5.02 -6.36 7.23
CA VAL A 286 -3.62 -6.05 6.96
C VAL A 286 -2.90 -7.33 6.58
N THR A 287 -2.25 -7.31 5.43
CA THR A 287 -1.28 -8.32 5.04
C THR A 287 0.08 -7.98 5.63
N ALA A 288 0.78 -8.98 6.14
CA ALA A 288 2.07 -8.77 6.77
C ALA A 288 3.01 -9.95 6.53
N VAL A 289 4.30 -9.66 6.40
CA VAL A 289 5.33 -10.67 6.12
C VAL A 289 6.32 -10.74 7.27
N ASP A 290 6.53 -11.95 7.77
CA ASP A 290 7.44 -12.21 8.89
C ASP A 290 8.87 -12.47 8.39
N GLN A 291 9.01 -13.08 7.20
CA GLN A 291 10.31 -13.55 6.69
C GLN A 291 10.31 -13.60 5.16
N ILE A 292 11.36 -13.04 4.54
CA ILE A 292 11.54 -12.99 3.08
C ILE A 292 12.93 -13.44 2.61
N ASP A 293 13.79 -13.91 3.49
CA ASP A 293 15.16 -14.34 3.16
C ASP A 293 15.19 -15.69 2.47
N LYS A 294 14.15 -16.50 2.63
CA LYS A 294 14.04 -17.82 2.03
C LYS A 294 12.59 -18.22 1.80
N SER A 295 12.25 -18.67 0.58
CA SER A 295 10.95 -19.30 0.28
C SER A 295 10.85 -20.67 1.02
N PRO A 296 9.63 -21.02 1.54
CA PRO A 296 8.41 -20.22 1.48
C PRO A 296 8.47 -18.97 2.37
N TYR A 297 8.05 -17.84 1.82
CA TYR A 297 8.03 -16.56 2.53
C TYR A 297 6.85 -16.52 3.49
N HIS A 298 7.10 -16.66 4.78
CA HIS A 298 6.06 -16.70 5.80
C HIS A 298 5.49 -15.31 6.13
N GLY A 299 4.19 -15.30 6.35
CA GLY A 299 3.47 -14.09 6.72
C GLY A 299 2.13 -14.37 7.38
N LYS A 300 1.40 -13.31 7.66
CA LYS A 300 0.09 -13.36 8.33
C LYS A 300 -0.88 -12.38 7.72
N VAL A 301 -2.15 -12.68 7.89
CA VAL A 301 -3.23 -11.73 7.64
C VAL A 301 -3.87 -11.37 8.97
N TYR A 302 -4.00 -10.08 9.24
CA TYR A 302 -4.57 -9.56 10.47
C TYR A 302 -5.88 -8.80 10.22
N SER A 303 -6.75 -8.77 11.22
CA SER A 303 -7.72 -7.69 11.38
C SER A 303 -7.35 -6.87 12.61
N ILE A 304 -7.39 -5.55 12.48
CA ILE A 304 -7.13 -4.61 13.55
C ILE A 304 -8.23 -3.56 13.63
N PRO A 305 -8.64 -3.12 14.82
CA PRO A 305 -9.59 -2.03 14.93
C PRO A 305 -9.02 -0.75 14.32
N ASN A 306 -9.74 -0.15 13.39
CA ASN A 306 -9.42 1.18 12.91
C ASN A 306 -10.04 2.21 13.87
N LYS A 307 -9.26 2.63 14.87
CA LYS A 307 -9.69 3.69 15.80
C LYS A 307 -9.62 5.02 15.05
N LEU A 308 -10.73 5.36 14.39
CA LEU A 308 -10.95 6.70 13.87
C LEU A 308 -11.07 7.63 15.07
N ASN A 309 -10.17 8.61 15.21
CA ASN A 309 -10.27 9.67 16.22
C ASN A 309 -11.36 10.68 15.85
#